data_29d4ea2562f09c17a7b71cb1213dc50e
#
_entry.id   29d4ea2562f09c17a7b71cb1213dc50e
#
_cell.length_a   1.000
_cell.length_b   1.000
_cell.length_c   1.000
_cell.angle_alpha   90.00
_cell.angle_beta   90.00
_cell.angle_gamma   90.00
#
_symmetry.space_group_name_H-M   'P 1'
#
loop_
_entity.id
_entity.type
_entity.pdbx_description
1 polymer ?
#
loop_
_entity_poly.entity_id
_entity_poly.type
_entity_poly.pdbx_seq_one_letter_code
_entity_poly.pdbx_strand_id
1 'polypeptide(L)'
;MKSSLAFFLFLTMTAASAQGVTPVRPTAPSDLVPVGLTDNDTTAGGVARLCEQVTFSRGLRYGDSEANVLDVATSETTKADTPRPVLLFVAGDTFTGDHGAPDLSRDIQDEAMCFAARNGMIGVHVNYRLAPAAAWPMGATDVAAALSWIHGNIDLFNGDAREIVAVGYGAGAFHVASLLAHPELQADRADVAAIVLVSGIYRAGKDASDNEKAYFGTDAAQYDKRSVFPGILNVDAPIVLAWAANDPANLVAQGETLKKTLCGAGHCPRTTLLRSHDGIAAAFGLDGSGDSLAEPTLLLVHQLEARGLP
;
A
#
# COMPACT_ATOMS: atom_id res chain seq x y z
N MET A 1 -37.98 -33.42 -54.44
CA MET A 1 -37.87 -31.98 -54.22
C MET A 1 -38.76 -31.66 -52.99
N LYS A 2 -38.15 -31.56 -51.80
CA LYS A 2 -38.84 -31.09 -50.57
C LYS A 2 -37.93 -30.04 -49.92
N SER A 3 -38.37 -28.79 -49.99
CA SER A 3 -37.69 -27.62 -49.45
C SER A 3 -38.07 -27.48 -47.97
N SER A 4 -37.08 -27.53 -47.06
CA SER A 4 -37.28 -27.27 -45.65
C SER A 4 -36.84 -25.83 -45.39
N LEU A 5 -37.81 -24.99 -45.00
CA LEU A 5 -37.62 -23.65 -44.54
C LEU A 5 -37.26 -23.69 -43.04
N ALA A 6 -36.04 -23.30 -42.68
CA ALA A 6 -35.64 -23.12 -41.29
C ALA A 6 -35.99 -21.67 -40.82
N PHE A 7 -36.87 -21.56 -39.86
CA PHE A 7 -37.20 -20.30 -39.19
C PHE A 7 -36.12 -20.01 -38.13
N PHE A 8 -35.31 -18.97 -38.31
CA PHE A 8 -34.44 -18.42 -37.30
C PHE A 8 -35.23 -17.44 -36.43
N LEU A 9 -35.45 -17.84 -35.18
CA LEU A 9 -36.05 -16.95 -34.17
C LEU A 9 -34.92 -16.09 -33.58
N PHE A 10 -34.87 -14.80 -33.92
CA PHE A 10 -33.99 -13.83 -33.28
C PHE A 10 -34.61 -13.44 -31.93
N LEU A 11 -33.99 -13.92 -30.84
CA LEU A 11 -34.29 -13.47 -29.49
C LEU A 11 -33.54 -12.16 -29.27
N THR A 12 -34.22 -11.01 -29.33
CA THR A 12 -33.66 -9.74 -28.91
C THR A 12 -33.63 -9.67 -27.39
N MET A 13 -32.46 -9.87 -26.80
CA MET A 13 -32.20 -9.53 -25.40
C MET A 13 -32.15 -8.00 -25.29
N THR A 14 -33.19 -7.40 -24.73
CA THR A 14 -33.13 -6.03 -24.24
C THR A 14 -32.24 -6.00 -23.01
N ALA A 15 -31.05 -5.40 -23.15
CA ALA A 15 -30.20 -5.06 -22.01
C ALA A 15 -30.95 -4.01 -21.18
N ALA A 16 -31.37 -4.40 -19.97
CA ALA A 16 -31.79 -3.44 -18.96
C ALA A 16 -30.58 -2.59 -18.59
N SER A 17 -30.60 -1.32 -18.97
CA SER A 17 -29.63 -0.35 -18.49
C SER A 17 -29.81 -0.20 -16.97
N ALA A 18 -28.88 -0.73 -16.17
CA ALA A 18 -28.75 -0.36 -14.78
C ALA A 18 -28.51 1.15 -14.74
N GLN A 19 -29.49 1.91 -14.25
CA GLN A 19 -29.30 3.32 -13.95
C GLN A 19 -28.27 3.39 -12.84
N GLY A 20 -27.03 3.70 -13.21
CA GLY A 20 -25.94 3.89 -12.27
C GLY A 20 -26.28 5.09 -11.38
N VAL A 21 -26.59 4.81 -10.11
CA VAL A 21 -26.59 5.85 -9.08
C VAL A 21 -25.15 6.30 -8.99
N THR A 22 -24.84 7.49 -9.50
CA THR A 22 -23.54 8.13 -9.28
C THR A 22 -23.38 8.29 -7.77
N PRO A 23 -22.36 7.67 -7.14
CA PRO A 23 -22.17 7.85 -5.70
C PRO A 23 -21.96 9.34 -5.43
N VAL A 24 -22.76 9.87 -4.52
CA VAL A 24 -22.61 11.26 -4.06
C VAL A 24 -21.28 11.30 -3.27
N ARG A 25 -20.35 12.13 -3.74
CA ARG A 25 -19.08 12.32 -3.05
C ARG A 25 -19.33 12.93 -1.67
N PRO A 26 -18.73 12.38 -0.57
CA PRO A 26 -18.80 13.01 0.73
C PRO A 26 -18.20 14.43 0.70
N THR A 27 -18.71 15.32 1.53
CA THR A 27 -18.28 16.72 1.60
C THR A 27 -17.47 17.04 2.85
N ALA A 28 -17.47 16.12 3.83
CA ALA A 28 -16.70 16.23 5.05
C ALA A 28 -16.23 14.85 5.52
N PRO A 29 -15.16 14.75 6.36
CA PRO A 29 -14.73 13.47 6.94
C PRO A 29 -15.84 12.75 7.71
N SER A 30 -16.75 13.48 8.36
CA SER A 30 -17.92 12.95 9.06
C SER A 30 -18.96 12.27 8.17
N ASP A 31 -18.92 12.51 6.87
CA ASP A 31 -19.82 11.89 5.89
C ASP A 31 -19.35 10.50 5.48
N LEU A 32 -18.09 10.18 5.79
CA LEU A 32 -17.51 8.86 5.58
C LEU A 32 -17.96 7.94 6.72
N VAL A 33 -18.69 6.89 6.40
CA VAL A 33 -19.24 5.96 7.40
C VAL A 33 -18.13 5.03 7.90
N PRO A 34 -17.66 5.18 9.17
CA PRO A 34 -16.70 4.25 9.73
C PRO A 34 -17.36 2.89 10.01
N VAL A 35 -16.64 1.81 9.75
CA VAL A 35 -17.04 0.48 10.18
C VAL A 35 -16.62 0.33 11.63
N GLY A 36 -17.55 0.53 12.53
CA GLY A 36 -17.57 0.32 13.98
C GLY A 36 -16.37 -0.33 14.70
N LEU A 37 -15.20 0.28 14.57
CA LEU A 37 -14.05 -0.05 15.40
C LEU A 37 -14.13 0.85 16.65
N THR A 38 -14.40 0.28 17.80
CA THR A 38 -14.39 0.99 19.06
C THR A 38 -12.93 1.28 19.46
N ASP A 39 -12.63 2.54 19.78
CA ASP A 39 -11.35 3.04 20.29
C ASP A 39 -10.99 2.50 21.69
N ASN A 40 -10.96 1.21 21.89
CA ASN A 40 -10.68 0.58 23.18
C ASN A 40 -9.35 -0.17 23.22
N ASP A 41 -8.33 0.27 22.46
CA ASP A 41 -7.00 -0.29 22.59
C ASP A 41 -6.03 0.73 23.19
N THR A 42 -5.65 0.45 24.44
CA THR A 42 -4.61 1.19 25.17
C THR A 42 -3.26 0.84 24.56
N THR A 43 -2.75 1.73 23.72
CA THR A 43 -1.41 1.65 23.15
C THR A 43 -0.33 1.65 24.23
N ALA A 44 0.69 0.81 24.08
CA ALA A 44 1.86 0.81 24.94
C ALA A 44 2.54 2.19 24.98
N GLY A 45 3.08 2.61 26.12
CA GLY A 45 3.46 4.00 26.44
C GLY A 45 4.42 4.72 25.48
N GLY A 46 5.02 4.04 24.49
CA GLY A 46 5.84 4.64 23.43
C GLY A 46 5.00 5.24 22.31
N VAL A 47 4.03 4.49 21.80
CA VAL A 47 3.12 4.90 20.73
C VAL A 47 2.23 6.06 21.19
N ALA A 48 1.78 6.05 22.46
CA ALA A 48 0.98 7.12 23.02
C ALA A 48 1.63 8.51 22.91
N ARG A 49 2.97 8.61 23.06
CA ARG A 49 3.69 9.89 22.92
C ARG A 49 3.83 10.33 21.46
N LEU A 50 3.92 9.38 20.55
CA LEU A 50 4.03 9.67 19.12
C LEU A 50 2.73 10.13 18.51
N CYS A 51 1.64 9.57 19.01
CA CYS A 51 0.30 9.88 18.55
C CYS A 51 -0.36 11.03 19.35
N GLU A 52 0.40 11.68 20.25
CA GLU A 52 -0.08 12.87 20.94
C GLU A 52 -0.46 13.97 19.94
N GLN A 53 -1.67 14.51 20.04
CA GLN A 53 -2.24 15.50 19.11
C GLN A 53 -2.47 14.99 17.67
N VAL A 54 -2.58 13.69 17.49
CA VAL A 54 -3.00 13.06 16.23
C VAL A 54 -4.45 12.60 16.35
N THR A 55 -5.25 12.95 15.35
CA THR A 55 -6.64 12.53 15.24
C THR A 55 -6.77 11.45 14.18
N PHE A 56 -7.48 10.36 14.49
CA PHE A 56 -7.70 9.25 13.59
C PHE A 56 -9.15 9.22 13.10
N SER A 57 -9.32 8.99 11.81
CA SER A 57 -10.57 8.57 11.18
C SER A 57 -10.39 7.13 10.75
N ARG A 58 -11.06 6.20 11.43
CA ARG A 58 -10.79 4.76 11.29
C ARG A 58 -11.88 4.03 10.53
N GLY A 59 -11.52 2.89 9.92
CA GLY A 59 -12.44 1.97 9.31
C GLY A 59 -13.19 2.54 8.09
N LEU A 60 -12.56 3.45 7.36
CA LEU A 60 -13.15 4.06 6.17
C LEU A 60 -13.16 3.04 5.04
N ARG A 61 -14.32 2.73 4.49
CA ARG A 61 -14.46 1.72 3.43
C ARG A 61 -13.96 2.26 2.09
N TYR A 62 -13.12 1.47 1.42
CA TYR A 62 -12.69 1.74 0.05
C TYR A 62 -13.16 0.65 -0.95
N GLY A 63 -13.77 -0.43 -0.46
CA GLY A 63 -14.30 -1.53 -1.28
C GLY A 63 -15.36 -2.35 -0.54
N ASP A 64 -15.83 -3.42 -1.19
CA ASP A 64 -16.98 -4.22 -0.73
C ASP A 64 -16.62 -5.25 0.35
N SER A 65 -15.36 -5.71 0.40
CA SER A 65 -14.92 -6.66 1.42
C SER A 65 -14.82 -6.00 2.79
N GLU A 66 -15.08 -6.76 3.87
CA GLU A 66 -14.84 -6.28 5.24
C GLU A 66 -13.38 -5.88 5.49
N ALA A 67 -12.44 -6.52 4.79
CA ALA A 67 -11.03 -6.17 4.84
C ALA A 67 -10.69 -4.89 4.06
N ASN A 68 -11.57 -4.41 3.18
CA ASN A 68 -11.32 -3.21 2.38
C ASN A 68 -11.63 -1.95 3.17
N VAL A 69 -10.84 -1.71 4.20
CA VAL A 69 -10.90 -0.51 5.07
C VAL A 69 -9.54 0.15 5.16
N LEU A 70 -9.54 1.44 5.37
CA LEU A 70 -8.35 2.23 5.63
C LEU A 70 -8.59 3.18 6.82
N ASP A 71 -7.50 3.60 7.43
CA ASP A 71 -7.47 4.58 8.49
C ASP A 71 -6.72 5.82 8.02
N VAL A 72 -7.16 7.00 8.45
CA VAL A 72 -6.51 8.28 8.16
C VAL A 72 -6.14 8.98 9.46
N ALA A 73 -4.89 9.44 9.56
CA ALA A 73 -4.37 10.20 10.68
C ALA A 73 -3.99 11.63 10.26
N THR A 74 -4.40 12.59 11.06
CA THR A 74 -4.10 14.02 10.86
C THR A 74 -3.60 14.64 12.16
N SER A 75 -2.83 15.72 12.07
CA SER A 75 -2.43 16.50 13.25
C SER A 75 -2.97 17.91 13.16
N GLU A 76 -3.55 18.39 14.25
CA GLU A 76 -4.04 19.77 14.36
C GLU A 76 -2.91 20.79 14.50
N THR A 77 -1.74 20.37 14.95
CA THR A 77 -0.57 21.24 15.12
C THR A 77 0.05 21.67 13.81
N THR A 78 -0.22 20.93 12.74
CA THR A 78 0.25 21.21 11.38
C THR A 78 -0.87 21.78 10.52
N LYS A 79 -1.52 22.86 10.98
CA LYS A 79 -2.45 23.61 10.12
C LYS A 79 -1.67 24.25 8.99
N ALA A 80 -1.63 23.55 7.85
CA ALA A 80 -1.11 24.11 6.61
C ALA A 80 -2.26 24.79 5.85
N ASP A 81 -2.00 25.99 5.33
CA ASP A 81 -2.91 26.68 4.42
C ASP A 81 -2.95 25.98 3.03
N THR A 82 -2.03 25.04 2.81
CA THR A 82 -1.88 24.24 1.58
C THR A 82 -2.17 22.77 1.84
N PRO A 83 -2.67 22.02 0.84
CA PRO A 83 -2.78 20.58 0.92
C PRO A 83 -1.44 19.91 1.26
N ARG A 84 -1.50 18.83 2.03
CA ARG A 84 -0.32 18.15 2.61
C ARG A 84 -0.02 16.87 1.85
N PRO A 85 1.27 16.49 1.68
CA PRO A 85 1.65 15.19 1.17
C PRO A 85 0.99 14.04 1.96
N VAL A 86 0.81 12.90 1.30
CA VAL A 86 0.18 11.71 1.89
C VAL A 86 1.23 10.62 2.02
N LEU A 87 1.38 10.04 3.19
CA LEU A 87 2.11 8.80 3.40
C LEU A 87 1.10 7.66 3.48
N LEU A 88 1.08 6.82 2.47
CA LEU A 88 0.30 5.58 2.46
C LEU A 88 1.15 4.44 2.98
N PHE A 89 0.78 3.85 4.10
CA PHE A 89 1.44 2.69 4.68
C PHE A 89 0.67 1.40 4.35
N VAL A 90 1.34 0.48 3.67
CA VAL A 90 0.85 -0.85 3.30
C VAL A 90 1.66 -1.87 4.07
N ALA A 91 1.10 -2.32 5.19
CA ALA A 91 1.76 -3.26 6.09
C ALA A 91 1.46 -4.72 5.69
N GLY A 92 2.40 -5.62 5.93
CA GLY A 92 2.18 -7.05 5.79
C GLY A 92 3.47 -7.81 6.02
N ASP A 93 3.52 -8.64 7.06
CA ASP A 93 4.68 -9.50 7.29
C ASP A 93 4.70 -10.67 6.30
N THR A 94 3.54 -11.28 6.10
CA THR A 94 3.34 -12.38 5.15
C THR A 94 2.13 -12.12 4.26
N PHE A 95 1.93 -12.97 3.24
CA PHE A 95 0.75 -12.88 2.37
C PHE A 95 -0.52 -13.47 2.99
N THR A 96 -0.41 -14.14 4.14
CA THR A 96 -1.50 -14.85 4.83
C THR A 96 -1.63 -14.34 6.26
N GLY A 97 -2.85 -14.34 6.81
CA GLY A 97 -3.12 -13.86 8.17
C GLY A 97 -2.78 -14.84 9.30
N ASP A 98 -2.27 -16.03 8.96
CA ASP A 98 -2.19 -17.14 9.91
C ASP A 98 -0.74 -17.57 10.09
N HIS A 99 0.02 -17.08 11.04
CA HIS A 99 1.33 -17.73 11.26
C HIS A 99 2.08 -17.34 12.53
N GLY A 100 1.38 -17.04 13.64
CA GLY A 100 2.07 -16.94 14.94
C GLY A 100 3.16 -15.86 15.03
N ALA A 101 3.43 -15.15 13.93
CA ALA A 101 4.04 -13.85 14.02
C ALA A 101 3.00 -12.91 14.61
N PRO A 102 3.34 -12.03 15.56
CA PRO A 102 2.42 -10.98 15.94
C PRO A 102 2.02 -10.29 14.64
N ASP A 103 0.72 -10.38 14.32
CA ASP A 103 0.09 -9.49 13.35
C ASP A 103 0.73 -8.12 13.56
N LEU A 104 1.22 -7.49 12.49
CA LEU A 104 1.81 -6.14 12.64
C LEU A 104 0.83 -5.35 13.47
N SER A 105 1.18 -5.19 14.74
CA SER A 105 0.24 -4.74 15.75
C SER A 105 -0.33 -3.41 15.30
N ARG A 106 -1.55 -3.12 15.67
CA ARG A 106 -2.15 -1.79 15.45
C ARG A 106 -1.17 -0.68 15.84
N ASP A 107 -0.35 -0.92 16.87
CA ASP A 107 0.68 0.00 17.33
C ASP A 107 1.65 0.40 16.21
N ILE A 108 2.14 -0.54 15.42
CA ILE A 108 3.07 -0.27 14.32
C ILE A 108 2.39 0.51 13.19
N GLN A 109 1.13 0.18 12.90
CA GLN A 109 0.35 0.90 11.89
C GLN A 109 0.09 2.34 12.34
N ASP A 110 -0.27 2.52 13.61
CA ASP A 110 -0.47 3.83 14.22
C ASP A 110 0.82 4.64 14.26
N GLU A 111 1.96 4.03 14.58
CA GLU A 111 3.27 4.68 14.57
C GLU A 111 3.61 5.27 13.19
N ALA A 112 3.43 4.51 12.12
CA ALA A 112 3.68 5.01 10.76
C ALA A 112 2.78 6.19 10.41
N MET A 113 1.49 6.12 10.78
CA MET A 113 0.54 7.20 10.55
C MET A 113 0.84 8.42 11.42
N CYS A 114 1.22 8.23 12.70
CA CYS A 114 1.59 9.31 13.60
C CYS A 114 2.88 9.99 13.19
N PHE A 115 3.88 9.21 12.70
CA PHE A 115 5.07 9.77 12.09
C PHE A 115 4.71 10.71 10.95
N ALA A 116 3.85 10.29 10.03
CA ALA A 116 3.39 11.11 8.92
C ALA A 116 2.70 12.39 9.43
N ALA A 117 1.71 12.27 10.30
CA ALA A 117 0.93 13.39 10.81
C ALA A 117 1.78 14.43 11.54
N ARG A 118 2.78 14.01 12.33
CA ARG A 118 3.70 14.90 13.03
C ARG A 118 4.71 15.60 12.13
N ASN A 119 5.01 15.02 10.97
CA ASN A 119 5.91 15.60 9.98
C ASN A 119 5.17 16.37 8.88
N GLY A 120 3.94 16.83 9.15
CA GLY A 120 3.21 17.69 8.23
C GLY A 120 2.48 16.95 7.09
N MET A 121 2.46 15.63 7.11
CA MET A 121 1.76 14.79 6.12
C MET A 121 0.39 14.35 6.61
N ILE A 122 -0.39 13.73 5.74
CA ILE A 122 -1.53 12.89 6.09
C ILE A 122 -1.03 11.44 6.15
N GLY A 123 -1.23 10.78 7.30
CA GLY A 123 -0.93 9.35 7.44
C GLY A 123 -2.13 8.52 7.02
N VAL A 124 -1.92 7.51 6.16
CA VAL A 124 -2.96 6.57 5.77
C VAL A 124 -2.42 5.15 5.93
N HIS A 125 -3.17 4.28 6.61
CA HIS A 125 -2.91 2.85 6.64
C HIS A 125 -4.04 2.12 5.92
N VAL A 126 -3.70 1.10 5.11
CA VAL A 126 -4.68 0.32 4.37
C VAL A 126 -4.63 -1.15 4.76
N ASN A 127 -5.79 -1.72 5.07
CA ASN A 127 -5.99 -3.16 5.15
C ASN A 127 -6.38 -3.70 3.77
N TYR A 128 -5.96 -4.91 3.46
CA TYR A 128 -6.26 -5.60 2.22
C TYR A 128 -6.54 -7.09 2.49
N ARG A 129 -7.17 -7.77 1.55
CA ARG A 129 -7.51 -9.18 1.67
C ARG A 129 -6.28 -10.07 1.60
N LEU A 130 -6.25 -11.14 2.40
CA LEU A 130 -5.14 -12.06 2.56
C LEU A 130 -5.40 -13.42 1.89
N ALA A 131 -4.32 -14.07 1.46
CA ALA A 131 -4.35 -15.44 0.98
C ALA A 131 -4.62 -16.42 2.17
N PRO A 132 -5.18 -17.61 1.91
CA PRO A 132 -5.51 -18.17 0.59
C PRO A 132 -6.83 -17.67 0.01
N ALA A 133 -7.69 -16.99 0.80
CA ALA A 133 -8.99 -16.50 0.31
C ALA A 133 -8.85 -15.47 -0.81
N ALA A 134 -7.75 -14.71 -0.81
CA ALA A 134 -7.43 -13.69 -1.80
C ALA A 134 -6.00 -13.88 -2.34
N ALA A 135 -5.86 -14.85 -3.25
CA ALA A 135 -4.59 -15.10 -3.95
C ALA A 135 -4.24 -13.97 -4.94
N TRP A 136 -3.02 -14.03 -5.50
CA TRP A 136 -2.59 -13.07 -6.53
C TRP A 136 -3.63 -12.91 -7.66
N PRO A 137 -3.98 -11.69 -8.08
CA PRO A 137 -3.37 -10.40 -7.73
C PRO A 137 -4.12 -9.60 -6.66
N MET A 138 -5.00 -10.22 -5.87
CA MET A 138 -6.01 -9.53 -5.07
C MET A 138 -5.45 -8.48 -4.10
N GLY A 139 -4.33 -8.74 -3.41
CA GLY A 139 -3.73 -7.75 -2.50
C GLY A 139 -3.29 -6.48 -3.24
N ALA A 140 -2.66 -6.62 -4.41
CA ALA A 140 -2.27 -5.45 -5.22
C ALA A 140 -3.49 -4.69 -5.78
N THR A 141 -4.56 -5.40 -6.19
CA THR A 141 -5.82 -4.75 -6.62
C THR A 141 -6.54 -4.04 -5.48
N ASP A 142 -6.47 -4.56 -4.26
CA ASP A 142 -7.02 -3.88 -3.09
C ASP A 142 -6.24 -2.58 -2.80
N VAL A 143 -4.91 -2.60 -2.88
CA VAL A 143 -4.08 -1.39 -2.75
C VAL A 143 -4.40 -0.37 -3.85
N ALA A 144 -4.63 -0.83 -5.10
CA ALA A 144 -5.07 0.04 -6.19
C ALA A 144 -6.42 0.70 -5.90
N ALA A 145 -7.38 -0.05 -5.37
CA ALA A 145 -8.69 0.47 -4.98
C ALA A 145 -8.58 1.48 -3.83
N ALA A 146 -7.71 1.23 -2.84
CA ALA A 146 -7.43 2.17 -1.76
C ALA A 146 -6.81 3.47 -2.28
N LEU A 147 -5.85 3.40 -3.22
CA LEU A 147 -5.29 4.58 -3.88
C LEU A 147 -6.36 5.38 -4.63
N SER A 148 -7.26 4.70 -5.37
CA SER A 148 -8.39 5.36 -6.02
C SER A 148 -9.30 6.08 -5.03
N TRP A 149 -9.55 5.48 -3.86
CA TRP A 149 -10.29 6.12 -2.77
C TRP A 149 -9.54 7.36 -2.23
N ILE A 150 -8.21 7.26 -2.01
CA ILE A 150 -7.37 8.38 -1.56
C ILE A 150 -7.46 9.52 -2.57
N HIS A 151 -7.25 9.26 -3.86
CA HIS A 151 -7.38 10.26 -4.91
C HIS A 151 -8.75 10.93 -4.97
N GLY A 152 -9.80 10.22 -4.56
CA GLY A 152 -11.16 10.74 -4.53
C GLY A 152 -11.56 11.52 -3.29
N ASN A 153 -10.86 11.33 -2.15
CA ASN A 153 -11.38 11.76 -0.84
C ASN A 153 -10.36 12.42 0.08
N ILE A 154 -9.05 12.31 -0.19
CA ILE A 154 -8.02 12.75 0.77
C ILE A 154 -7.99 14.27 0.97
N ASP A 155 -8.53 15.04 0.04
CA ASP A 155 -8.73 16.49 0.16
C ASP A 155 -9.70 16.86 1.30
N LEU A 156 -10.60 15.97 1.72
CA LEU A 156 -11.43 16.13 2.91
C LEU A 156 -10.60 16.22 4.20
N PHE A 157 -9.40 15.66 4.16
CA PHE A 157 -8.41 15.67 5.24
C PHE A 157 -7.29 16.69 5.01
N ASN A 158 -7.45 17.59 4.03
CA ASN A 158 -6.42 18.53 3.58
C ASN A 158 -5.15 17.83 3.06
N GLY A 159 -5.31 16.69 2.36
CA GLY A 159 -4.23 15.95 1.69
C GLY A 159 -4.14 16.28 0.20
N ASP A 160 -2.92 16.22 -0.35
CA ASP A 160 -2.68 16.34 -1.79
C ASP A 160 -2.55 14.96 -2.42
N ALA A 161 -3.54 14.56 -3.22
CA ALA A 161 -3.54 13.30 -3.91
C ALA A 161 -2.45 13.17 -5.00
N ARG A 162 -1.76 14.25 -5.36
CA ARG A 162 -0.63 14.23 -6.31
C ARG A 162 0.70 13.90 -5.63
N GLU A 163 0.74 13.99 -4.31
CA GLU A 163 1.95 13.83 -3.49
C GLU A 163 1.83 12.63 -2.55
N ILE A 164 1.49 11.45 -3.10
CA ILE A 164 1.39 10.20 -2.35
C ILE A 164 2.74 9.49 -2.34
N VAL A 165 3.32 9.29 -1.16
CA VAL A 165 4.46 8.39 -0.93
C VAL A 165 3.92 7.08 -0.38
N ALA A 166 4.03 6.01 -1.15
CA ALA A 166 3.59 4.68 -0.70
C ALA A 166 4.74 3.93 -0.05
N VAL A 167 4.58 3.56 1.20
CA VAL A 167 5.53 2.77 1.99
C VAL A 167 4.97 1.36 2.15
N GLY A 168 5.63 0.38 1.55
CA GLY A 168 5.28 -1.03 1.68
C GLY A 168 6.28 -1.78 2.55
N TYR A 169 5.79 -2.65 3.44
CA TYR A 169 6.60 -3.54 4.27
C TYR A 169 6.24 -5.00 4.04
N GLY A 170 7.24 -5.89 3.90
CA GLY A 170 7.05 -7.32 3.71
C GLY A 170 6.17 -7.64 2.49
N ALA A 171 5.02 -8.30 2.69
CA ALA A 171 4.03 -8.52 1.63
C ALA A 171 3.44 -7.20 1.09
N GLY A 172 3.29 -6.19 1.95
CA GLY A 172 2.87 -4.85 1.53
C GLY A 172 3.83 -4.21 0.53
N ALA A 173 5.14 -4.43 0.69
CA ALA A 173 6.13 -3.98 -0.29
C ALA A 173 5.94 -4.66 -1.65
N PHE A 174 5.60 -5.94 -1.66
CA PHE A 174 5.25 -6.65 -2.89
C PHE A 174 4.00 -6.05 -3.55
N HIS A 175 2.94 -5.77 -2.77
CA HIS A 175 1.69 -5.24 -3.32
C HIS A 175 1.88 -3.87 -3.95
N VAL A 176 2.63 -2.96 -3.29
CA VAL A 176 2.98 -1.64 -3.85
C VAL A 176 3.83 -1.80 -5.10
N ALA A 177 4.87 -2.61 -5.07
CA ALA A 177 5.74 -2.84 -6.23
C ALA A 177 4.99 -3.53 -7.39
N SER A 178 4.12 -4.51 -7.07
CA SER A 178 3.33 -5.25 -8.05
C SER A 178 2.32 -4.36 -8.77
N LEU A 179 1.66 -3.46 -8.04
CA LEU A 179 0.75 -2.47 -8.62
C LEU A 179 1.44 -1.62 -9.70
N LEU A 180 2.67 -1.17 -9.43
CA LEU A 180 3.42 -0.34 -10.38
C LEU A 180 4.04 -1.16 -11.51
N ALA A 181 4.41 -2.42 -11.24
CA ALA A 181 5.01 -3.33 -12.22
C ALA A 181 3.98 -3.94 -13.19
N HIS A 182 2.70 -3.94 -12.83
CA HIS A 182 1.60 -4.54 -13.58
C HIS A 182 0.53 -3.50 -13.90
N PRO A 183 0.65 -2.74 -15.00
CA PRO A 183 -0.30 -1.69 -15.36
C PRO A 183 -1.75 -2.17 -15.45
N GLU A 184 -1.95 -3.46 -15.77
CA GLU A 184 -3.28 -4.08 -15.82
C GLU A 184 -3.97 -4.20 -14.45
N LEU A 185 -3.22 -4.08 -13.35
CA LEU A 185 -3.76 -4.09 -11.99
C LEU A 185 -4.13 -2.69 -11.49
N GLN A 186 -3.68 -1.65 -12.19
CA GLN A 186 -3.96 -0.28 -11.81
C GLN A 186 -5.45 0.01 -12.01
N ALA A 187 -6.08 0.52 -10.96
CA ALA A 187 -7.36 1.18 -11.08
C ALA A 187 -7.16 2.59 -11.66
N ASP A 188 -8.23 3.19 -12.16
CA ASP A 188 -8.20 4.62 -12.50
C ASP A 188 -7.69 5.42 -11.29
N ARG A 189 -6.67 6.23 -11.49
CA ARG A 189 -6.05 7.06 -10.46
C ARG A 189 -5.35 6.26 -9.33
N ALA A 190 -4.52 5.29 -9.68
CA ALA A 190 -3.67 4.57 -8.72
C ALA A 190 -2.21 5.09 -8.73
N ASP A 191 -2.00 6.32 -9.14
CA ASP A 191 -0.67 6.92 -9.22
C ASP A 191 -0.08 7.21 -7.84
N VAL A 192 1.22 7.01 -7.72
CA VAL A 192 2.01 7.39 -6.54
C VAL A 192 3.19 8.25 -6.98
N ALA A 193 3.55 9.23 -6.16
CA ALA A 193 4.64 10.15 -6.45
C ALA A 193 6.03 9.56 -6.14
N ALA A 194 6.11 8.65 -5.16
CA ALA A 194 7.32 7.92 -4.79
C ALA A 194 6.96 6.64 -4.01
N ILE A 195 7.91 5.71 -3.93
CA ILE A 195 7.73 4.47 -3.17
C ILE A 195 8.93 4.18 -2.25
N VAL A 196 8.62 3.59 -1.11
CA VAL A 196 9.58 3.05 -0.15
C VAL A 196 9.24 1.59 0.06
N LEU A 197 10.14 0.68 -0.27
CA LEU A 197 9.95 -0.76 -0.22
C LEU A 197 10.86 -1.36 0.85
N VAL A 198 10.28 -1.98 1.88
CA VAL A 198 11.00 -2.46 3.06
C VAL A 198 10.86 -3.97 3.18
N SER A 199 11.97 -4.69 3.22
CA SER A 199 12.06 -6.15 3.49
C SER A 199 11.07 -6.98 2.66
N GLY A 200 10.89 -6.61 1.37
CA GLY A 200 9.87 -7.21 0.51
C GLY A 200 10.34 -8.47 -0.21
N ILE A 201 9.36 -9.29 -0.61
CA ILE A 201 9.53 -10.37 -1.59
C ILE A 201 9.09 -9.82 -2.94
N TYR A 202 9.98 -9.83 -3.93
CA TYR A 202 9.70 -9.24 -5.25
C TYR A 202 9.52 -10.30 -6.34
N ARG A 203 9.92 -11.54 -6.03
CA ARG A 203 9.78 -12.70 -6.93
C ARG A 203 9.67 -13.97 -6.11
N ALA A 204 8.60 -14.74 -6.29
CA ALA A 204 8.52 -16.08 -5.74
C ALA A 204 9.54 -17.00 -6.41
N GLY A 205 10.28 -17.77 -5.61
CA GLY A 205 11.28 -18.73 -6.07
C GLY A 205 10.75 -20.16 -6.14
N LYS A 206 11.60 -21.07 -6.60
CA LYS A 206 11.29 -22.52 -6.58
C LYS A 206 11.07 -23.04 -5.16
N ASP A 207 11.74 -22.42 -4.20
CA ASP A 207 11.67 -22.73 -2.77
C ASP A 207 10.66 -21.84 -2.04
N ALA A 208 9.63 -21.40 -2.75
CA ALA A 208 8.55 -20.58 -2.18
C ALA A 208 7.97 -21.26 -0.93
N SER A 209 7.82 -20.50 0.14
CA SER A 209 7.20 -20.93 1.38
C SER A 209 5.71 -21.28 1.17
N ASP A 210 5.08 -21.89 2.15
CA ASP A 210 3.65 -22.22 2.04
C ASP A 210 2.80 -20.93 1.98
N ASN A 211 3.21 -19.85 2.63
CA ASN A 211 2.56 -18.54 2.54
C ASN A 211 2.68 -17.94 1.13
N GLU A 212 3.85 -18.00 0.53
CA GLU A 212 4.06 -17.58 -0.85
C GLU A 212 3.25 -18.43 -1.81
N LYS A 213 3.20 -19.77 -1.63
CA LYS A 213 2.37 -20.66 -2.45
C LYS A 213 0.89 -20.40 -2.28
N ALA A 214 0.43 -20.06 -1.07
CA ALA A 214 -0.96 -19.67 -0.84
C ALA A 214 -1.35 -18.42 -1.64
N TYR A 215 -0.43 -17.48 -1.80
CA TYR A 215 -0.65 -16.25 -2.54
C TYR A 215 -0.35 -16.41 -4.04
N PHE A 216 0.85 -16.90 -4.39
CA PHE A 216 1.28 -17.02 -5.79
C PHE A 216 0.76 -18.28 -6.49
N GLY A 217 0.10 -19.20 -5.78
CA GLY A 217 -0.31 -20.51 -6.28
C GLY A 217 0.83 -21.52 -6.24
N THR A 218 0.50 -22.80 -6.55
CA THR A 218 1.45 -23.92 -6.50
C THR A 218 2.18 -24.18 -7.82
N ASP A 219 1.75 -23.53 -8.92
CA ASP A 219 2.38 -23.65 -10.24
C ASP A 219 3.55 -22.67 -10.37
N ALA A 220 4.76 -23.17 -10.16
CA ALA A 220 5.98 -22.36 -10.25
C ALA A 220 6.21 -21.75 -11.66
N ALA A 221 5.57 -22.28 -12.71
CA ALA A 221 5.65 -21.70 -14.05
C ALA A 221 4.95 -20.32 -14.15
N GLN A 222 4.09 -19.99 -13.18
CA GLN A 222 3.42 -18.69 -13.11
C GLN A 222 4.21 -17.65 -12.31
N TYR A 223 5.22 -18.02 -11.54
CA TYR A 223 5.90 -17.13 -10.60
C TYR A 223 6.56 -15.93 -11.28
N ASP A 224 7.20 -16.15 -12.43
CA ASP A 224 7.80 -15.06 -13.20
C ASP A 224 6.77 -14.03 -13.68
N LYS A 225 5.59 -14.50 -14.10
CA LYS A 225 4.50 -13.62 -14.55
C LYS A 225 3.84 -12.85 -13.40
N ARG A 226 3.93 -13.38 -12.18
CA ARG A 226 3.35 -12.81 -10.95
C ARG A 226 4.40 -12.05 -10.12
N SER A 227 5.66 -12.01 -10.59
CA SER A 227 6.72 -11.22 -9.97
C SER A 227 6.63 -9.75 -10.38
N VAL A 228 7.33 -8.88 -9.67
CA VAL A 228 7.43 -7.47 -10.06
C VAL A 228 8.31 -7.24 -11.30
N PHE A 229 9.02 -8.27 -11.77
CA PHE A 229 9.89 -8.18 -12.93
C PHE A 229 9.19 -8.64 -14.23
N PRO A 230 9.49 -8.03 -15.40
CA PRO A 230 10.38 -6.88 -15.56
C PRO A 230 9.70 -5.51 -15.34
N GLY A 231 8.40 -5.46 -15.06
CA GLY A 231 7.59 -4.24 -15.04
C GLY A 231 8.13 -3.14 -14.14
N ILE A 232 8.68 -3.51 -12.96
CA ILE A 232 9.27 -2.55 -12.01
C ILE A 232 10.43 -1.71 -12.61
N LEU A 233 11.06 -2.18 -13.69
CA LEU A 233 12.14 -1.47 -14.36
C LEU A 233 11.65 -0.27 -15.20
N ASN A 234 10.34 -0.19 -15.45
CA ASN A 234 9.70 0.87 -16.23
C ASN A 234 8.99 1.89 -15.31
N VAL A 235 9.17 1.80 -14.01
CA VAL A 235 8.55 2.71 -13.04
C VAL A 235 9.38 3.98 -12.94
N ASP A 236 8.76 5.13 -13.27
CA ASP A 236 9.41 6.44 -13.22
C ASP A 236 9.43 7.06 -11.81
N ALA A 237 8.59 6.56 -10.89
CA ALA A 237 8.53 7.04 -9.53
C ALA A 237 9.87 6.77 -8.79
N PRO A 238 10.41 7.74 -8.02
CA PRO A 238 11.58 7.52 -7.18
C PRO A 238 11.37 6.34 -6.22
N ILE A 239 12.39 5.49 -6.10
CA ILE A 239 12.37 4.29 -5.27
C ILE A 239 13.40 4.41 -4.15
N VAL A 240 12.98 4.18 -2.91
CA VAL A 240 13.84 3.85 -1.77
C VAL A 240 13.69 2.38 -1.47
N LEU A 241 14.80 1.64 -1.36
CA LEU A 241 14.83 0.27 -0.90
C LEU A 241 15.45 0.21 0.48
N ALA A 242 14.83 -0.56 1.37
CA ALA A 242 15.37 -0.85 2.69
C ALA A 242 15.20 -2.32 3.04
N TRP A 243 16.12 -2.83 3.83
CA TRP A 243 16.02 -4.13 4.50
C TRP A 243 16.85 -4.11 5.77
N ALA A 244 16.54 -5.00 6.71
CA ALA A 244 17.28 -5.08 7.96
C ALA A 244 18.49 -6.00 7.85
N ALA A 245 19.55 -5.71 8.62
CA ALA A 245 20.76 -6.53 8.66
C ALA A 245 20.50 -7.94 9.22
N ASN A 246 19.47 -8.09 10.05
CA ASN A 246 19.03 -9.35 10.63
C ASN A 246 17.80 -9.96 9.93
N ASP A 247 17.40 -9.44 8.76
CA ASP A 247 16.38 -10.09 7.94
C ASP A 247 16.80 -11.51 7.55
N PRO A 248 15.86 -12.44 7.35
CA PRO A 248 16.13 -13.71 6.72
C PRO A 248 16.92 -13.55 5.42
N ALA A 249 17.91 -14.42 5.19
CA ALA A 249 18.83 -14.29 4.06
C ALA A 249 18.13 -14.21 2.68
N ASN A 250 16.96 -14.85 2.54
CA ASN A 250 16.13 -14.74 1.33
C ASN A 250 15.59 -13.34 1.12
N LEU A 251 15.16 -12.62 2.16
CA LEU A 251 14.66 -11.24 2.05
C LEU A 251 15.80 -10.27 1.70
N VAL A 252 16.97 -10.41 2.34
CA VAL A 252 18.17 -9.65 1.97
C VAL A 252 18.50 -9.86 0.49
N ALA A 253 18.52 -11.12 0.02
CA ALA A 253 18.80 -11.44 -1.38
C ALA A 253 17.75 -10.86 -2.35
N GLN A 254 16.49 -10.76 -1.97
CA GLN A 254 15.43 -10.11 -2.75
C GLN A 254 15.74 -8.60 -2.91
N GLY A 255 16.04 -7.90 -1.82
CA GLY A 255 16.40 -6.49 -1.83
C GLY A 255 17.65 -6.20 -2.68
N GLU A 256 18.73 -6.97 -2.49
CA GLU A 256 19.96 -6.85 -3.27
C GLU A 256 19.74 -7.12 -4.76
N THR A 257 18.94 -8.14 -5.10
CA THR A 257 18.61 -8.47 -6.49
C THR A 257 17.82 -7.35 -7.15
N LEU A 258 16.80 -6.81 -6.47
CA LEU A 258 16.03 -5.70 -6.99
C LEU A 258 16.92 -4.46 -7.19
N LYS A 259 17.73 -4.08 -6.19
CA LYS A 259 18.71 -3.00 -6.31
C LYS A 259 19.62 -3.17 -7.53
N LYS A 260 20.27 -4.34 -7.64
CA LYS A 260 21.19 -4.65 -8.74
C LYS A 260 20.51 -4.52 -10.09
N THR A 261 19.28 -5.00 -10.21
CA THR A 261 18.54 -5.00 -11.48
C THR A 261 18.12 -3.59 -11.87
N LEU A 262 17.60 -2.80 -10.91
CA LEU A 262 17.25 -1.40 -11.13
C LEU A 262 18.49 -0.55 -11.51
N CYS A 263 19.62 -0.73 -10.80
CA CYS A 263 20.87 -0.04 -11.16
C CYS A 263 21.36 -0.42 -12.55
N GLY A 264 21.23 -1.70 -12.93
CA GLY A 264 21.59 -2.17 -14.27
C GLY A 264 20.71 -1.58 -15.38
N ALA A 265 19.47 -1.21 -15.07
CA ALA A 265 18.54 -0.53 -15.96
C ALA A 265 18.67 1.01 -15.96
N GLY A 266 19.59 1.58 -15.17
CA GLY A 266 19.77 3.02 -15.08
C GLY A 266 18.88 3.72 -14.04
N HIS A 267 18.07 2.99 -13.29
CA HIS A 267 17.14 3.49 -12.26
C HIS A 267 17.61 3.12 -10.85
N CYS A 268 18.86 3.44 -10.51
CA CYS A 268 19.46 3.01 -9.25
C CYS A 268 18.71 3.62 -8.05
N PRO A 269 18.09 2.80 -7.17
CA PRO A 269 17.32 3.31 -6.05
C PRO A 269 18.23 3.80 -4.94
N ARG A 270 17.76 4.75 -4.14
CA ARG A 270 18.37 5.02 -2.84
C ARG A 270 18.20 3.79 -1.94
N THR A 271 19.23 3.44 -1.18
CA THR A 271 19.19 2.22 -0.36
C THR A 271 19.51 2.56 1.09
N THR A 272 18.73 2.01 2.02
CA THR A 272 18.96 2.12 3.46
C THR A 272 19.06 0.71 4.06
N LEU A 273 20.11 0.44 4.84
CA LEU A 273 20.25 -0.77 5.62
C LEU A 273 19.81 -0.46 7.06
N LEU A 274 18.77 -1.13 7.52
CA LEU A 274 18.28 -1.04 8.90
C LEU A 274 19.09 -2.01 9.78
N ARG A 275 19.38 -1.63 11.03
CA ARG A 275 20.16 -2.50 11.92
C ARG A 275 19.35 -3.66 12.47
N SER A 276 18.06 -3.43 12.69
CA SER A 276 17.17 -4.43 13.27
C SER A 276 15.84 -4.50 12.54
N HIS A 277 15.29 -5.72 12.50
CA HIS A 277 13.97 -6.03 12.01
C HIS A 277 12.87 -5.81 13.08
N ASP A 278 13.26 -5.52 14.33
CA ASP A 278 12.36 -5.49 15.49
C ASP A 278 11.38 -4.30 15.45
N GLY A 279 10.69 -4.22 14.36
CA GLY A 279 9.55 -3.35 14.17
C GLY A 279 9.80 -2.19 13.23
N ILE A 280 8.76 -1.87 12.51
CA ILE A 280 8.62 -0.64 11.71
C ILE A 280 8.78 0.60 12.58
N ALA A 281 8.53 0.52 13.90
CA ALA A 281 8.84 1.55 14.87
C ALA A 281 10.30 1.98 14.81
N ALA A 282 11.22 1.02 14.79
CA ALA A 282 12.64 1.30 14.54
C ALA A 282 12.87 1.87 13.14
N ALA A 283 12.10 1.43 12.15
CA ALA A 283 12.25 1.90 10.77
C ALA A 283 11.92 3.39 10.60
N PHE A 284 11.03 3.96 11.41
CA PHE A 284 10.73 5.40 11.39
C PHE A 284 11.49 6.20 12.47
N GLY A 285 12.45 5.58 13.17
CA GLY A 285 13.33 6.26 14.12
C GLY A 285 12.66 6.65 15.44
N LEU A 286 11.57 5.98 15.79
CA LEU A 286 10.76 6.32 16.97
C LEU A 286 11.39 5.81 18.26
N ASP A 287 12.26 4.85 18.19
CA ASP A 287 13.01 4.29 19.32
C ASP A 287 14.32 5.02 19.64
N GLY A 288 14.66 6.07 18.87
CA GLY A 288 15.90 6.83 19.03
C GLY A 288 17.16 6.08 18.55
N SER A 289 17.03 4.95 17.85
CA SER A 289 18.16 4.14 17.38
C SER A 289 19.01 4.83 16.29
N GLY A 290 18.51 5.91 15.71
CA GLY A 290 19.20 6.65 14.65
C GLY A 290 19.20 5.94 13.29
N ASP A 291 18.67 4.74 13.21
CA ASP A 291 18.53 3.97 11.97
C ASP A 291 17.09 4.06 11.51
N SER A 292 16.79 4.95 10.59
CA SER A 292 15.41 5.12 10.26
C SER A 292 15.16 5.29 8.76
N LEU A 293 13.97 4.88 8.35
CA LEU A 293 13.37 5.27 7.08
C LEU A 293 12.87 6.72 7.11
N ALA A 294 12.87 7.36 8.28
CA ALA A 294 12.37 8.71 8.46
C ALA A 294 13.09 9.69 7.53
N GLU A 295 14.44 9.76 7.62
CA GLU A 295 15.21 10.69 6.79
C GLU A 295 15.03 10.46 5.28
N PRO A 296 15.22 9.23 4.72
CA PRO A 296 15.02 9.01 3.29
C PRO A 296 13.57 9.24 2.83
N THR A 297 12.58 8.97 3.68
CA THR A 297 11.16 9.22 3.38
C THR A 297 10.88 10.72 3.36
N LEU A 298 11.33 11.47 4.36
CA LEU A 298 11.17 12.93 4.40
C LEU A 298 11.90 13.62 3.25
N LEU A 299 13.07 13.12 2.87
CA LEU A 299 13.78 13.64 1.69
C LEU A 299 13.00 13.42 0.39
N LEU A 300 12.29 12.29 0.24
CA LEU A 300 11.38 12.08 -0.90
C LEU A 300 10.26 13.11 -0.88
N VAL A 301 9.60 13.29 0.26
CA VAL A 301 8.50 14.26 0.43
C VAL A 301 8.96 15.67 0.06
N HIS A 302 10.08 16.15 0.63
CA HIS A 302 10.62 17.48 0.31
C HIS A 302 11.00 17.63 -1.17
N GLN A 303 11.46 16.55 -1.83
CA GLN A 303 11.74 16.58 -3.26
C GLN A 303 10.47 16.70 -4.11
N LEU A 304 9.35 16.12 -3.65
CA LEU A 304 8.05 16.24 -4.32
C LEU A 304 7.50 17.66 -4.15
N GLU A 305 7.49 18.18 -2.93
CA GLU A 305 7.08 19.56 -2.63
C GLU A 305 7.87 20.59 -3.48
N ALA A 306 9.19 20.38 -3.62
CA ALA A 306 10.04 21.25 -4.44
C ALA A 306 9.71 21.16 -5.96
N ARG A 307 9.15 20.04 -6.44
CA ARG A 307 8.72 19.89 -7.84
C ARG A 307 7.33 20.47 -8.09
N GLY A 308 6.47 20.49 -7.06
CA GLY A 308 5.11 21.03 -7.12
C GLY A 308 5.02 22.55 -7.00
N LEU A 309 6.11 23.23 -6.67
CA LEU A 309 6.15 24.70 -6.67
C LEU A 309 6.20 25.22 -8.13
N PRO A 310 5.25 26.10 -8.53
CA PRO A 310 5.19 26.66 -9.88
C PRO A 310 6.40 27.51 -10.22
#